data_b5697c35bdec743b3af43d20028f5c6f
#
_entry.id   b5697c35bdec743b3af43d20028f5c6f
#
_cell.length_a   1.000
_cell.length_b   1.000
_cell.length_c   1.000
_cell.angle_alpha   90.00
_cell.angle_beta   90.00
_cell.angle_gamma   90.00
#
_symmetry.space_group_name_H-M   'P 1'
#
loop_
_entity.id
_entity.type
_entity.pdbx_description
1 polymer ?
#
loop_
_entity_poly.entity_id
_entity_poly.type
_entity_poly.pdbx_seq_one_letter_code
_entity_poly.pdbx_strand_id
1 'polypeptide(L)'
;MGQLVWNCYKAGCSVSGGTRTHLTSDDIRKSLGVVAEETEAVTFHKPEWIVQNHFEVQGFCETWEIDARDLGLLYDVREHRVVFPVIHNNIMVDATGRALGKKLPKWKRYGKNPLPYAYGYGKTGVVVEDCVSAAIVGATGSSGCSEGGVYVGVAVLGTSLSEAHKQYLSQFTTVVIALDPDALPKTLQFAKELRGYVNDVKVLRLTDDLKYRNPTDIDNLLTLGET
;
A
#
# COMPACT_ATOMS: atom_id res chain seq x y z
N MET A 1 11.94 13.37 -24.38
CA MET A 1 12.95 12.68 -25.20
C MET A 1 13.59 11.61 -24.35
N GLY A 2 13.50 10.35 -24.73
CA GLY A 2 14.11 9.24 -24.04
C GLY A 2 15.52 8.97 -24.57
N GLN A 3 16.35 8.32 -23.76
CA GLN A 3 17.65 7.82 -24.16
C GLN A 3 17.65 6.30 -23.97
N LEU A 4 17.90 5.54 -25.03
CA LEU A 4 18.13 4.11 -24.98
C LEU A 4 19.61 3.88 -24.76
N VAL A 5 19.95 3.14 -23.68
CA VAL A 5 21.32 2.74 -23.37
C VAL A 5 21.40 1.22 -23.26
N TRP A 6 22.50 0.63 -23.68
CA TRP A 6 22.75 -0.81 -23.58
C TRP A 6 24.18 -1.09 -23.15
N ASN A 7 24.33 -2.13 -22.36
CA ASN A 7 25.63 -2.68 -21.94
C ASN A 7 25.64 -4.20 -22.12
N CYS A 8 26.74 -4.74 -22.54
CA CYS A 8 26.93 -6.18 -22.56
C CYS A 8 27.48 -6.65 -21.20
N TYR A 9 26.73 -7.52 -20.50
CA TYR A 9 27.15 -8.08 -19.21
C TYR A 9 27.97 -9.37 -19.31
N LYS A 10 28.36 -9.79 -20.52
CA LYS A 10 29.25 -10.95 -20.70
C LYS A 10 30.66 -10.60 -20.22
N ALA A 11 31.24 -11.46 -19.39
CA ALA A 11 32.62 -11.27 -18.89
C ALA A 11 33.58 -10.99 -20.00
N GLY A 12 34.35 -9.89 -19.92
CA GLY A 12 35.33 -9.46 -20.93
C GLY A 12 34.74 -8.74 -22.15
N CYS A 13 33.43 -8.42 -22.16
CA CYS A 13 32.82 -7.64 -23.24
C CYS A 13 32.74 -6.15 -22.83
N SER A 14 33.31 -5.28 -23.67
CA SER A 14 33.30 -3.82 -23.50
C SER A 14 32.21 -3.12 -24.34
N VAL A 15 31.31 -3.89 -24.95
CA VAL A 15 30.25 -3.31 -25.79
C VAL A 15 29.23 -2.60 -24.95
N SER A 16 29.16 -1.29 -25.09
CA SER A 16 28.15 -0.41 -24.51
C SER A 16 27.80 0.67 -25.53
N GLY A 17 26.60 1.24 -25.37
CA GLY A 17 26.19 2.32 -26.26
C GLY A 17 24.92 2.99 -25.79
N GLY A 18 24.54 4.04 -26.47
CA GLY A 18 23.30 4.75 -26.24
C GLY A 18 22.88 5.58 -27.45
N THR A 19 21.62 5.70 -27.66
CA THR A 19 21.06 6.56 -28.71
C THR A 19 19.89 7.38 -28.16
N ARG A 20 19.72 8.59 -28.69
CA ARG A 20 18.51 9.37 -28.42
C ARG A 20 17.38 8.79 -29.23
N THR A 21 16.25 8.59 -28.59
CA THR A 21 15.04 8.07 -29.22
C THR A 21 13.85 8.97 -28.94
N HIS A 22 12.94 9.04 -29.90
CA HIS A 22 11.64 9.66 -29.73
C HIS A 22 10.60 8.70 -29.13
N LEU A 23 10.99 7.43 -28.88
CA LEU A 23 10.13 6.43 -28.26
C LEU A 23 9.81 6.85 -26.83
N THR A 24 8.56 6.74 -26.45
CA THR A 24 8.13 6.86 -25.07
C THR A 24 8.39 5.57 -24.31
N SER A 25 8.34 5.63 -22.98
CA SER A 25 8.43 4.41 -22.14
C SER A 25 7.36 3.38 -22.52
N ASP A 26 6.19 3.84 -22.96
CA ASP A 26 5.09 2.98 -23.37
C ASP A 26 5.34 2.33 -24.72
N ASP A 27 5.99 3.04 -25.66
CA ASP A 27 6.38 2.46 -26.96
C ASP A 27 7.43 1.35 -26.76
N ILE A 28 8.36 1.55 -25.83
CA ILE A 28 9.37 0.55 -25.48
C ILE A 28 8.71 -0.67 -24.84
N ARG A 29 7.80 -0.47 -23.90
CA ARG A 29 7.05 -1.57 -23.27
C ARG A 29 6.24 -2.38 -24.28
N LYS A 30 5.55 -1.71 -25.22
CA LYS A 30 4.82 -2.37 -26.31
C LYS A 30 5.75 -3.17 -27.24
N SER A 31 6.91 -2.62 -27.58
CA SER A 31 7.86 -3.29 -28.47
C SER A 31 8.55 -4.50 -27.82
N LEU A 32 8.67 -4.51 -26.49
CA LEU A 32 9.23 -5.65 -25.74
C LEU A 32 8.19 -6.76 -25.49
N GLY A 33 6.99 -6.62 -26.03
CA GLY A 33 5.92 -7.61 -25.81
C GLY A 33 5.43 -7.65 -24.35
N VAL A 34 5.81 -6.66 -23.54
CA VAL A 34 5.18 -6.43 -22.26
C VAL A 34 3.80 -5.82 -22.54
N VAL A 35 2.93 -6.63 -23.13
CA VAL A 35 1.50 -6.41 -23.04
C VAL A 35 1.25 -6.41 -21.54
N ALA A 36 0.75 -5.29 -21.01
CA ALA A 36 0.06 -5.37 -19.75
C ALA A 36 -0.99 -6.46 -20.00
N GLU A 37 -0.79 -7.65 -19.44
CA GLU A 37 -1.88 -8.60 -19.33
C GLU A 37 -3.00 -7.78 -18.69
N GLU A 38 -4.02 -7.47 -19.47
CA GLU A 38 -5.32 -7.11 -18.91
C GLU A 38 -5.66 -8.32 -18.06
N THR A 39 -5.24 -8.28 -16.81
CA THR A 39 -5.65 -9.25 -15.82
C THR A 39 -7.16 -9.13 -15.81
N GLU A 40 -7.84 -10.08 -16.46
CA GLU A 40 -9.28 -10.25 -16.32
C GLU A 40 -9.57 -10.01 -14.85
N ALA A 41 -10.46 -9.10 -14.56
CA ALA A 41 -10.77 -8.72 -13.19
C ALA A 41 -11.25 -9.97 -12.49
N VAL A 42 -10.34 -10.69 -11.83
CA VAL A 42 -10.67 -11.91 -11.09
C VAL A 42 -11.65 -11.47 -10.01
N THR A 43 -12.93 -11.75 -10.26
CA THR A 43 -13.99 -11.42 -9.33
C THR A 43 -13.71 -12.12 -8.00
N PHE A 44 -13.47 -11.34 -6.96
CA PHE A 44 -13.28 -11.90 -5.63
C PHE A 44 -14.64 -12.39 -5.08
N HIS A 45 -14.76 -13.69 -4.89
CA HIS A 45 -15.90 -14.26 -4.22
C HIS A 45 -15.61 -14.39 -2.73
N LYS A 46 -16.22 -13.49 -1.94
CA LYS A 46 -16.09 -13.50 -0.48
C LYS A 46 -16.60 -14.85 0.05
N PRO A 47 -15.78 -15.61 0.79
CA PRO A 47 -16.21 -16.84 1.41
C PRO A 47 -17.43 -16.65 2.33
N GLU A 48 -18.36 -17.59 2.35
CA GLU A 48 -19.60 -17.52 3.15
C GLU A 48 -19.34 -17.40 4.66
N TRP A 49 -18.24 -18.00 5.14
CA TRP A 49 -17.83 -17.93 6.55
C TRP A 49 -17.19 -16.61 6.96
N ILE A 50 -17.04 -15.68 6.03
CA ILE A 50 -16.68 -14.29 6.35
C ILE A 50 -17.98 -13.51 6.50
N VAL A 51 -18.27 -13.13 7.74
CA VAL A 51 -19.55 -12.52 8.12
C VAL A 51 -19.38 -11.06 8.51
N GLN A 52 -20.48 -10.31 8.49
CA GLN A 52 -20.56 -8.94 8.98
C GLN A 52 -21.05 -8.90 10.43
N ASN A 53 -20.80 -7.78 11.10
CA ASN A 53 -21.37 -7.44 12.41
C ASN A 53 -21.07 -8.48 13.51
N HIS A 54 -19.87 -9.05 13.52
CA HIS A 54 -19.48 -10.00 14.55
C HIS A 54 -18.89 -9.27 15.78
N PHE A 55 -19.22 -9.70 16.98
CA PHE A 55 -18.80 -9.04 18.24
C PHE A 55 -17.27 -8.98 18.44
N GLU A 56 -16.54 -9.96 17.95
CA GLU A 56 -15.06 -9.97 18.00
C GLU A 56 -14.43 -8.79 17.24
N VAL A 57 -15.11 -8.29 16.21
CA VAL A 57 -14.66 -7.10 15.48
C VAL A 57 -14.74 -5.87 16.36
N GLN A 58 -15.77 -5.77 17.21
CA GLN A 58 -15.93 -4.64 18.11
C GLN A 58 -14.78 -4.58 19.13
N GLY A 59 -14.43 -5.68 19.80
CA GLY A 59 -13.32 -5.74 20.73
C GLY A 59 -11.98 -5.41 20.08
N PHE A 60 -11.79 -5.84 18.81
CA PHE A 60 -10.62 -5.46 18.03
C PHE A 60 -10.60 -3.95 17.74
N CYS A 61 -11.72 -3.38 17.35
CA CYS A 61 -11.84 -1.95 17.05
C CYS A 61 -11.60 -1.08 18.29
N GLU A 62 -12.12 -1.49 19.44
CA GLU A 62 -11.86 -0.82 20.73
C GLU A 62 -10.37 -0.82 21.08
N THR A 63 -9.66 -1.94 20.83
CA THR A 63 -8.22 -2.03 21.07
C THR A 63 -7.39 -1.04 20.24
N TRP A 64 -7.82 -0.79 19.00
CA TRP A 64 -7.07 0.06 18.06
C TRP A 64 -7.72 1.42 17.85
N GLU A 65 -8.84 1.72 18.54
CA GLU A 65 -9.61 2.96 18.39
C GLU A 65 -9.93 3.27 16.92
N ILE A 66 -10.47 2.28 16.22
CA ILE A 66 -10.90 2.37 14.82
C ILE A 66 -12.38 2.02 14.71
N ASP A 67 -13.07 2.50 13.66
CA ASP A 67 -14.47 2.20 13.43
C ASP A 67 -14.65 1.04 12.43
N ALA A 68 -15.42 0.03 12.84
CA ALA A 68 -15.67 -1.15 12.04
C ALA A 68 -16.51 -0.87 10.79
N ARG A 69 -17.42 0.11 10.85
CA ARG A 69 -18.33 0.45 9.75
C ARG A 69 -17.62 1.26 8.70
N ASP A 70 -16.84 2.26 9.12
CA ASP A 70 -16.06 3.11 8.24
C ASP A 70 -15.06 2.29 7.44
N LEU A 71 -14.45 1.28 8.08
CA LEU A 71 -13.48 0.38 7.45
C LEU A 71 -14.14 -0.80 6.72
N GLY A 72 -15.44 -1.01 6.85
CA GLY A 72 -16.16 -2.15 6.31
C GLY A 72 -15.64 -3.51 6.82
N LEU A 73 -15.20 -3.58 8.10
CA LEU A 73 -14.57 -4.76 8.64
C LEU A 73 -15.53 -5.95 8.72
N LEU A 74 -14.99 -7.13 8.44
CA LEU A 74 -15.68 -8.41 8.47
C LEU A 74 -14.99 -9.36 9.44
N TYR A 75 -15.56 -10.54 9.66
CA TYR A 75 -14.99 -11.55 10.54
C TYR A 75 -14.99 -12.94 9.90
N ASP A 76 -13.85 -13.62 9.92
CA ASP A 76 -13.73 -15.01 9.54
C ASP A 76 -13.99 -15.90 10.76
N VAL A 77 -15.18 -16.52 10.80
CA VAL A 77 -15.60 -17.39 11.92
C VAL A 77 -14.84 -18.73 11.98
N ARG A 78 -14.22 -19.17 10.88
CA ARG A 78 -13.44 -20.41 10.84
C ARG A 78 -12.04 -20.23 11.35
N GLU A 79 -11.41 -19.10 10.97
CA GLU A 79 -10.02 -18.86 11.33
C GLU A 79 -9.84 -17.84 12.44
N HIS A 80 -10.91 -17.26 12.98
CA HIS A 80 -10.87 -16.23 14.03
C HIS A 80 -9.99 -15.05 13.63
N ARG A 81 -10.38 -14.36 12.54
CA ARG A 81 -9.67 -13.22 11.99
C ARG A 81 -10.59 -12.05 11.76
N VAL A 82 -10.14 -10.86 12.12
CA VAL A 82 -10.75 -9.62 11.63
C VAL A 82 -10.29 -9.41 10.20
N VAL A 83 -11.23 -9.20 9.29
CA VAL A 83 -11.00 -9.16 7.86
C VAL A 83 -11.18 -7.74 7.33
N PHE A 84 -10.13 -7.23 6.70
CA PHE A 84 -10.07 -5.94 6.03
C PHE A 84 -10.36 -6.16 4.55
N PRO A 85 -11.45 -5.60 4.00
CA PRO A 85 -11.75 -5.72 2.58
C PRO A 85 -10.80 -4.85 1.75
N VAL A 86 -10.27 -5.37 0.67
CA VAL A 86 -9.55 -4.59 -0.34
C VAL A 86 -10.57 -4.10 -1.35
N ILE A 87 -10.81 -2.80 -1.35
CA ILE A 87 -11.80 -2.17 -2.22
C ILE A 87 -11.08 -1.42 -3.35
N HIS A 88 -11.56 -1.61 -4.57
CA HIS A 88 -11.14 -0.84 -5.74
C HIS A 88 -12.37 -0.51 -6.58
N ASN A 89 -12.52 0.76 -6.95
CA ASN A 89 -13.69 1.26 -7.67
C ASN A 89 -15.03 0.85 -7.03
N ASN A 90 -15.13 0.94 -5.71
CA ASN A 90 -16.29 0.53 -4.89
C ASN A 90 -16.64 -0.97 -4.98
N ILE A 91 -15.73 -1.78 -5.47
CA ILE A 91 -15.90 -3.24 -5.53
C ILE A 91 -14.86 -3.90 -4.62
N MET A 92 -15.29 -4.90 -3.84
CA MET A 92 -14.37 -5.73 -3.07
C MET A 92 -13.64 -6.68 -4.00
N VAL A 93 -12.36 -6.41 -4.22
CA VAL A 93 -11.51 -7.17 -5.16
C VAL A 93 -10.64 -8.21 -4.45
N ASP A 94 -10.51 -8.12 -3.13
CA ASP A 94 -9.80 -9.07 -2.28
C ASP A 94 -10.11 -8.80 -0.80
N ALA A 95 -9.49 -9.56 0.09
CA ALA A 95 -9.52 -9.33 1.52
C ALA A 95 -8.25 -9.83 2.19
N THR A 96 -7.94 -9.24 3.34
CA THR A 96 -6.84 -9.69 4.19
C THR A 96 -7.30 -9.80 5.64
N GLY A 97 -6.95 -10.90 6.31
CA GLY A 97 -7.40 -11.19 7.67
C GLY A 97 -6.28 -11.11 8.70
N ARG A 98 -6.49 -10.32 9.74
CA ARG A 98 -5.65 -10.27 10.93
C ARG A 98 -6.08 -11.32 11.93
N ALA A 99 -5.20 -12.22 12.31
CA ALA A 99 -5.46 -13.20 13.35
C ALA A 99 -5.67 -12.52 14.70
N LEU A 100 -6.68 -12.96 15.44
CA LEU A 100 -6.83 -12.66 16.85
C LEU A 100 -5.96 -13.60 17.69
N GLY A 101 -5.32 -13.06 18.74
CA GLY A 101 -4.43 -13.82 19.60
C GLY A 101 -3.12 -14.23 18.93
N LYS A 102 -2.65 -15.45 19.24
CA LYS A 102 -1.30 -15.96 18.85
C LYS A 102 -1.31 -16.79 17.56
N LYS A 103 -2.42 -16.86 16.82
CA LYS A 103 -2.52 -17.66 15.59
C LYS A 103 -1.60 -17.15 14.49
N LEU A 104 -0.91 -18.06 13.80
CA LEU A 104 -0.06 -17.79 12.64
C LEU A 104 -0.69 -18.31 11.34
N PRO A 105 -0.41 -17.70 10.19
CA PRO A 105 0.28 -16.41 10.06
C PRO A 105 -0.56 -15.26 10.64
N LYS A 106 0.10 -14.22 11.14
CA LYS A 106 -0.56 -13.03 11.71
C LYS A 106 -1.50 -12.36 10.71
N TRP A 107 -1.07 -12.25 9.46
CA TRP A 107 -1.86 -11.77 8.34
C TRP A 107 -2.05 -12.88 7.30
N LYS A 108 -3.25 -12.96 6.71
CA LYS A 108 -3.60 -13.92 5.65
C LYS A 108 -4.39 -13.22 4.55
N ARG A 109 -3.97 -13.40 3.32
CA ARG A 109 -4.71 -12.96 2.15
C ARG A 109 -5.73 -14.04 1.74
N TYR A 110 -6.93 -13.61 1.30
CA TYR A 110 -8.01 -14.53 0.90
C TYR A 110 -8.09 -14.71 -0.61
N GLY A 111 -7.70 -13.72 -1.38
CA GLY A 111 -7.65 -13.77 -2.83
C GLY A 111 -6.23 -13.68 -3.37
N LYS A 112 -6.12 -13.39 -4.66
CA LYS A 112 -4.86 -13.23 -5.40
C LYS A 112 -4.72 -11.87 -6.05
N ASN A 113 -5.62 -10.93 -5.76
CA ASN A 113 -5.55 -9.60 -6.34
C ASN A 113 -4.28 -8.89 -5.85
N PRO A 114 -3.45 -8.31 -6.74
CA PRO A 114 -2.17 -7.73 -6.35
C PRO A 114 -2.28 -6.34 -5.71
N LEU A 115 -3.48 -5.74 -5.66
CA LEU A 115 -3.67 -4.40 -5.10
C LEU A 115 -3.43 -4.38 -3.58
N PRO A 116 -2.87 -3.29 -3.04
CA PRO A 116 -2.72 -3.11 -1.60
C PRO A 116 -4.07 -2.86 -0.92
N TYR A 117 -4.14 -3.08 0.39
CA TYR A 117 -5.20 -2.48 1.18
C TYR A 117 -4.92 -0.98 1.32
N ALA A 118 -5.95 -0.16 1.08
CA ALA A 118 -5.84 1.28 1.22
C ALA A 118 -7.09 1.84 1.92
N TYR A 119 -6.89 2.88 2.72
CA TYR A 119 -7.96 3.58 3.43
C TYR A 119 -7.66 5.07 3.56
N GLY A 120 -8.70 5.89 3.43
CA GLY A 120 -8.62 7.35 3.51
C GLY A 120 -8.83 8.03 2.16
N TYR A 121 -8.72 9.35 2.16
CA TYR A 121 -8.89 10.20 0.98
C TYR A 121 -7.77 11.24 0.94
N GLY A 122 -7.28 11.58 -0.23
CA GLY A 122 -6.27 12.61 -0.38
C GLY A 122 -5.29 12.36 -1.52
N LYS A 123 -4.35 13.27 -1.66
CA LYS A 123 -3.32 13.22 -2.70
C LYS A 123 -1.99 12.68 -2.20
N THR A 124 -1.88 12.44 -0.90
CA THR A 124 -0.68 11.89 -0.26
C THR A 124 -0.92 10.45 0.16
N GLY A 125 -0.22 9.51 -0.46
CA GLY A 125 -0.21 8.10 -0.06
C GLY A 125 0.84 7.85 1.02
N VAL A 126 0.48 7.16 2.10
CA VAL A 126 1.40 6.78 3.17
C VAL A 126 1.55 5.28 3.20
N VAL A 127 2.72 4.79 2.85
CA VAL A 127 3.04 3.36 2.79
C VAL A 127 3.41 2.86 4.19
N VAL A 128 2.66 1.89 4.67
CA VAL A 128 2.83 1.25 5.99
C VAL A 128 2.88 -0.27 5.87
N GLU A 129 3.19 -0.98 6.93
CA GLU A 129 3.33 -2.43 6.89
C GLU A 129 2.00 -3.16 6.95
N ASP A 130 1.04 -2.68 7.74
CA ASP A 130 -0.21 -3.41 8.00
C ASP A 130 -1.49 -2.55 7.88
N CYS A 131 -2.64 -3.23 7.80
CA CYS A 131 -3.93 -2.58 7.56
C CYS A 131 -4.40 -1.71 8.74
N VAL A 132 -3.97 -2.00 9.97
CA VAL A 132 -4.35 -1.18 11.14
C VAL A 132 -3.65 0.17 11.06
N SER A 133 -2.33 0.16 10.78
CA SER A 133 -1.56 1.38 10.56
C SER A 133 -2.11 2.18 9.39
N ALA A 134 -2.51 1.52 8.29
CA ALA A 134 -3.14 2.19 7.14
C ALA A 134 -4.50 2.82 7.49
N ALA A 135 -5.33 2.15 8.29
CA ALA A 135 -6.60 2.69 8.74
C ALA A 135 -6.42 3.93 9.62
N ILE A 136 -5.45 3.91 10.52
CA ILE A 136 -5.14 5.04 11.40
C ILE A 136 -4.62 6.24 10.60
N VAL A 137 -3.70 6.00 9.67
CA VAL A 137 -3.22 7.05 8.76
C VAL A 137 -4.36 7.68 7.97
N GLY A 138 -5.24 6.88 7.39
CA GLY A 138 -6.37 7.39 6.61
C GLY A 138 -7.41 8.14 7.44
N ALA A 139 -7.49 7.85 8.74
CA ALA A 139 -8.31 8.62 9.69
C ALA A 139 -7.63 9.90 10.18
N THR A 140 -6.28 9.97 10.13
CA THR A 140 -5.49 11.14 10.51
C THR A 140 -5.69 12.25 9.48
N GLY A 141 -5.99 13.47 9.91
CA GLY A 141 -6.28 14.61 9.02
C GLY A 141 -7.73 14.73 8.58
N SER A 142 -8.60 13.75 8.88
CA SER A 142 -10.05 13.88 8.66
C SER A 142 -10.74 14.72 9.74
N SER A 143 -10.07 14.96 10.86
CA SER A 143 -10.62 15.71 12.01
C SER A 143 -10.49 17.21 11.76
N GLY A 144 -11.52 17.82 11.18
CA GLY A 144 -11.67 19.28 11.11
C GLY A 144 -11.57 19.93 9.73
N CYS A 145 -11.28 19.19 8.68
CA CYS A 145 -11.29 19.72 7.31
C CYS A 145 -12.63 19.45 6.63
N SER A 146 -13.34 20.52 6.24
CA SER A 146 -14.57 20.47 5.45
C SER A 146 -14.36 19.96 4.00
N GLU A 147 -13.13 19.66 3.59
CA GLU A 147 -12.75 19.31 2.22
C GLU A 147 -11.93 18.00 2.10
N GLY A 148 -12.29 16.96 2.85
CA GLY A 148 -11.70 15.63 2.66
C GLY A 148 -10.36 15.43 3.36
N GLY A 149 -10.04 14.18 3.71
CA GLY A 149 -8.80 13.80 4.38
C GLY A 149 -7.55 14.12 3.52
N VAL A 150 -6.41 14.26 4.21
CA VAL A 150 -5.14 14.59 3.55
C VAL A 150 -4.40 13.34 3.09
N TYR A 151 -4.62 12.21 3.78
CA TYR A 151 -3.82 10.99 3.64
C TYR A 151 -4.62 9.78 3.22
N VAL A 152 -3.98 8.94 2.42
CA VAL A 152 -4.41 7.57 2.15
C VAL A 152 -3.36 6.62 2.72
N GLY A 153 -3.72 5.88 3.77
CA GLY A 153 -2.86 4.82 4.30
C GLY A 153 -2.89 3.62 3.35
N VAL A 154 -1.71 3.13 2.97
CA VAL A 154 -1.53 2.02 2.01
C VAL A 154 -0.69 0.93 2.65
N ALA A 155 -1.31 -0.22 2.94
CA ALA A 155 -0.64 -1.37 3.55
C ALA A 155 -0.06 -2.31 2.50
N VAL A 156 1.26 -2.52 2.53
CA VAL A 156 1.95 -3.38 1.56
C VAL A 156 1.86 -4.86 1.91
N LEU A 157 1.68 -5.20 3.19
CA LEU A 157 1.50 -6.58 3.69
C LEU A 157 2.57 -7.59 3.21
N GLY A 158 3.76 -7.13 2.92
CA GLY A 158 4.82 -7.97 2.38
C GLY A 158 6.22 -7.39 2.57
N THR A 159 7.21 -8.12 2.09
CA THR A 159 8.62 -7.73 2.18
C THR A 159 9.12 -6.90 1.00
N SER A 160 8.32 -6.80 -0.07
CA SER A 160 8.68 -6.08 -1.31
C SER A 160 7.50 -5.36 -1.91
N LEU A 161 7.77 -4.33 -2.71
CA LEU A 161 6.78 -3.66 -3.54
C LEU A 161 6.59 -4.44 -4.85
N SER A 162 5.37 -4.92 -5.08
CA SER A 162 5.02 -5.46 -6.39
C SER A 162 4.86 -4.34 -7.44
N GLU A 163 4.88 -4.69 -8.71
CA GLU A 163 4.61 -3.72 -9.78
C GLU A 163 3.21 -3.08 -9.64
N ALA A 164 2.23 -3.90 -9.25
CA ALA A 164 0.87 -3.41 -8.97
C ALA A 164 0.82 -2.40 -7.81
N HIS A 165 1.63 -2.60 -6.76
CA HIS A 165 1.76 -1.62 -5.68
C HIS A 165 2.36 -0.30 -6.18
N LYS A 166 3.41 -0.35 -7.01
CA LYS A 166 4.05 0.84 -7.58
C LYS A 166 3.10 1.61 -8.48
N GLN A 167 2.36 0.91 -9.33
CA GLN A 167 1.33 1.50 -10.17
C GLN A 167 0.18 2.09 -9.36
N TYR A 168 -0.29 1.40 -8.32
CA TYR A 168 -1.29 1.96 -7.42
C TYR A 168 -0.78 3.26 -6.75
N LEU A 169 0.47 3.26 -6.29
CA LEU A 169 1.07 4.43 -5.63
C LEU A 169 1.36 5.60 -6.59
N SER A 170 1.50 5.36 -7.89
CA SER A 170 1.76 6.42 -8.87
C SER A 170 0.59 7.40 -9.09
N GLN A 171 -0.60 7.10 -8.56
CA GLN A 171 -1.73 8.01 -8.60
C GLN A 171 -1.61 9.17 -7.59
N PHE A 172 -0.74 9.04 -6.58
CA PHE A 172 -0.55 10.07 -5.57
C PHE A 172 0.48 11.12 -6.03
N THR A 173 0.27 12.36 -5.62
CA THR A 173 1.23 13.45 -5.86
C THR A 173 2.47 13.25 -5.02
N THR A 174 2.26 12.89 -3.76
CA THR A 174 3.31 12.61 -2.78
C THR A 174 3.12 11.22 -2.19
N VAL A 175 4.19 10.48 -2.01
CA VAL A 175 4.20 9.23 -1.26
C VAL A 175 5.18 9.32 -0.10
N VAL A 176 4.68 9.10 1.11
CA VAL A 176 5.47 9.01 2.34
C VAL A 176 5.66 7.55 2.69
N ILE A 177 6.89 7.10 2.90
CA ILE A 177 7.18 5.74 3.35
C ILE A 177 7.43 5.75 4.84
N ALA A 178 6.53 5.11 5.59
CA ALA A 178 6.49 5.08 7.05
C ALA A 178 6.35 3.62 7.52
N LEU A 179 7.39 2.82 7.29
CA LEU A 179 7.44 1.44 7.77
C LEU A 179 7.88 1.39 9.24
N ASP A 180 7.73 0.23 9.87
CA ASP A 180 8.10 0.02 11.26
C ASP A 180 9.57 0.43 11.53
N PRO A 181 9.92 0.89 12.75
CA PRO A 181 11.23 1.48 13.06
C PRO A 181 12.44 0.58 12.74
N ASP A 182 12.27 -0.74 12.81
CA ASP A 182 13.30 -1.74 12.51
C ASP A 182 13.46 -2.01 11.01
N ALA A 183 12.56 -1.49 10.16
CA ALA A 183 12.54 -1.72 8.72
C ALA A 183 13.26 -0.62 7.90
N LEU A 184 14.17 0.18 8.51
CA LEU A 184 14.82 1.30 7.81
C LEU A 184 15.50 0.91 6.48
N PRO A 185 16.22 -0.21 6.33
CA PRO A 185 16.80 -0.61 5.04
C PRO A 185 15.72 -0.82 3.97
N LYS A 186 14.61 -1.43 4.33
CA LYS A 186 13.44 -1.66 3.45
C LYS A 186 12.77 -0.34 3.08
N THR A 187 12.63 0.58 4.03
CA THR A 187 12.10 1.93 3.80
C THR A 187 12.90 2.67 2.73
N LEU A 188 14.22 2.66 2.82
CA LEU A 188 15.11 3.30 1.84
C LEU A 188 15.07 2.61 0.48
N GLN A 189 14.95 1.28 0.46
CA GLN A 189 14.77 0.53 -0.77
C GLN A 189 13.46 0.92 -1.46
N PHE A 190 12.34 0.95 -0.74
CA PHE A 190 11.04 1.35 -1.28
C PHE A 190 11.07 2.78 -1.82
N ALA A 191 11.71 3.71 -1.10
CA ALA A 191 11.88 5.08 -1.57
C ALA A 191 12.65 5.13 -2.90
N LYS A 192 13.72 4.35 -3.03
CA LYS A 192 14.49 4.26 -4.26
C LYS A 192 13.66 3.72 -5.42
N GLU A 193 12.88 2.66 -5.17
CA GLU A 193 12.04 2.03 -6.20
C GLU A 193 10.90 2.95 -6.66
N LEU A 194 10.28 3.69 -5.74
CA LEU A 194 9.13 4.54 -6.05
C LEU A 194 9.48 5.86 -6.74
N ARG A 195 10.71 6.35 -6.65
CA ARG A 195 11.16 7.57 -7.35
C ARG A 195 11.02 7.50 -8.88
N GLY A 196 10.90 6.32 -9.46
CA GLY A 196 10.59 6.13 -10.87
C GLY A 196 9.11 6.19 -11.23
N TYR A 197 8.22 6.21 -10.23
CA TYR A 197 6.76 6.14 -10.39
C TYR A 197 6.02 7.35 -9.83
N VAL A 198 6.59 8.01 -8.83
CA VAL A 198 5.98 9.12 -8.08
C VAL A 198 6.93 10.30 -8.09
N ASN A 199 6.41 11.51 -8.29
CA ASN A 199 7.22 12.72 -8.39
C ASN A 199 7.87 13.11 -7.06
N ASP A 200 7.12 12.99 -5.96
CA ASP A 200 7.60 13.33 -4.62
C ASP A 200 7.52 12.10 -3.70
N VAL A 201 8.69 11.60 -3.30
CA VAL A 201 8.82 10.45 -2.40
C VAL A 201 9.58 10.87 -1.16
N LYS A 202 8.88 10.88 -0.04
CA LYS A 202 9.40 11.23 1.28
C LYS A 202 9.58 9.99 2.15
N VAL A 203 10.44 10.07 3.14
CA VAL A 203 10.66 9.01 4.13
C VAL A 203 10.37 9.57 5.50
N LEU A 204 9.48 8.93 6.24
CA LEU A 204 9.23 9.22 7.64
C LEU A 204 9.88 8.12 8.48
N ARG A 205 10.86 8.51 9.28
CA ARG A 205 11.46 7.60 10.26
C ARG A 205 10.60 7.62 11.52
N LEU A 206 10.00 6.50 11.82
CA LEU A 206 9.14 6.33 12.97
C LEU A 206 9.93 6.02 14.24
N THR A 207 9.40 6.46 15.37
CA THR A 207 9.82 6.05 16.72
C THR A 207 9.11 4.76 17.10
N ASP A 208 7.82 4.61 16.72
CA ASP A 208 6.98 3.45 16.95
C ASP A 208 6.08 3.20 15.74
N ASP A 209 5.45 2.03 15.65
CA ASP A 209 4.48 1.73 14.61
C ASP A 209 3.27 2.69 14.70
N LEU A 210 2.85 3.27 13.57
CA LEU A 210 1.79 4.29 13.51
C LEU A 210 0.47 3.86 14.15
N LYS A 211 0.20 2.55 14.25
CA LYS A 211 -1.01 2.06 14.97
C LYS A 211 -1.01 2.40 16.45
N TYR A 212 0.12 2.70 17.06
CA TYR A 212 0.22 3.14 18.46
C TYR A 212 0.07 4.65 18.64
N ARG A 213 -0.10 5.39 17.54
CA ARG A 213 -0.35 6.85 17.55
C ARG A 213 0.64 7.63 18.39
N ASN A 214 1.95 7.31 18.28
CA ASN A 214 2.96 8.11 18.94
C ASN A 214 2.82 9.58 18.50
N PRO A 215 2.62 10.53 19.43
CA PRO A 215 2.35 11.93 19.07
C PRO A 215 3.42 12.55 18.17
N THR A 216 4.69 12.27 18.46
CA THR A 216 5.82 12.78 17.66
C THR A 216 5.77 12.27 16.23
N ASP A 217 5.44 11.00 16.03
CA ASP A 217 5.36 10.39 14.69
C ASP A 217 4.16 10.93 13.91
N ILE A 218 3.03 11.15 14.58
CA ILE A 218 1.84 11.77 13.97
C ILE A 218 2.12 13.23 13.59
N ASP A 219 2.73 14.02 14.46
CA ASP A 219 3.08 15.43 14.18
C ASP A 219 4.07 15.53 13.00
N ASN A 220 5.06 14.63 12.96
CA ASN A 220 6.00 14.56 11.84
C ASN A 220 5.29 14.18 10.52
N LEU A 221 4.33 13.26 10.57
CA LEU A 221 3.54 12.89 9.39
C LEU A 221 2.73 14.09 8.88
N LEU A 222 2.06 14.82 9.78
CA LEU A 222 1.27 16.01 9.43
C LEU A 222 2.13 17.09 8.78
N THR A 223 3.31 17.36 9.33
CA THR A 223 4.26 18.33 8.78
C THR A 223 4.73 17.96 7.36
N LEU A 224 4.90 16.68 7.06
CA LEU A 224 5.31 16.22 5.73
C LEU A 224 4.20 16.33 4.69
N GLY A 225 2.94 16.32 5.09
CA GLY A 225 1.79 16.41 4.18
C GLY A 225 1.41 17.82 3.77
N GLU A 226 1.86 18.84 4.53
CA GLU A 226 1.55 20.26 4.28
C GLU A 226 2.51 20.93 3.27
N THR A 227 3.58 20.26 2.86
CA THR A 227 4.60 20.76 1.92
C THR A 227 4.45 20.10 0.56
#